data_494bdf61c47756dee400d2b31e4b5ca8
#
_entry.id   494bdf61c47756dee400d2b31e4b5ca8
#
_cell.length_a   1.000
_cell.length_b   1.000
_cell.length_c   1.000
_cell.angle_alpha   90.00
_cell.angle_beta   90.00
_cell.angle_gamma   90.00
#
_symmetry.space_group_name_H-M   'P 1'
#
loop_
_entity.id
_entity.type
_entity.pdbx_description
1 polymer ?
#
loop_
_entity_poly.entity_id
_entity_poly.type
_entity_poly.pdbx_seq_one_letter_code
_entity_poly.pdbx_strand_id
1 'polypeptide(L)' 'MSPFEAIMTIEGDDNASDDEQIAAWQHLIDSGIVWTLQGWYGRGAIHLIEAGFCTMPRQEEVTQ' A
#
# COMPACT_ATOMS: atom_id res chain seq x y z
N MET A 1 -11.24 -0.13 -5.43
CA MET A 1 -10.99 -0.14 -3.97
C MET A 1 -10.69 1.27 -3.50
N SER A 2 -11.32 1.70 -2.44
CA SER A 2 -11.03 3.01 -1.85
C SER A 2 -9.91 2.87 -0.82
N PRO A 3 -9.25 3.97 -0.45
CA PRO A 3 -8.24 3.90 0.61
C PRO A 3 -8.82 3.37 1.92
N PHE A 4 -10.06 3.71 2.23
CA PHE A 4 -10.69 3.21 3.44
C PHE A 4 -10.83 1.69 3.39
N GLU A 5 -11.25 1.15 2.25
CA GLU A 5 -11.36 -0.30 2.08
C GLU A 5 -10.01 -0.99 2.19
N ALA A 6 -8.98 -0.36 1.66
CA ALA A 6 -7.63 -0.91 1.76
C ALA A 6 -7.19 -0.99 3.22
N ILE A 7 -7.45 0.06 3.99
CA ILE A 7 -7.12 0.08 5.41
C ILE A 7 -7.88 -1.01 6.15
N MET A 8 -9.17 -1.16 5.86
CA MET A 8 -9.97 -2.19 6.49
C MET A 8 -9.45 -3.58 6.18
N THR A 9 -9.00 -3.81 4.95
CA THR A 9 -8.44 -5.09 4.56
C THR A 9 -7.17 -5.39 5.35
N ILE A 10 -6.32 -4.39 5.53
CA ILE A 10 -5.04 -4.58 6.22
C ILE A 10 -5.26 -4.77 7.72
N GLU A 11 -6.14 -3.99 8.32
CA GLU A 11 -6.26 -3.97 9.78
C GLU A 11 -7.39 -4.83 10.32
N GLY A 12 -8.44 -5.03 9.57
CA GLY A 12 -9.65 -5.59 10.11
C GLY A 12 -10.11 -6.90 9.51
N ASP A 13 -9.53 -7.36 8.42
CA ASP A 13 -10.02 -8.54 7.73
C ASP A 13 -9.07 -9.72 7.94
N ASP A 14 -9.37 -10.54 8.94
CA ASP A 14 -8.56 -11.70 9.24
C ASP A 14 -8.64 -12.78 8.16
N ASN A 15 -9.62 -12.68 7.27
CA ASN A 15 -9.81 -13.66 6.21
C ASN A 15 -9.21 -13.23 4.88
N ALA A 16 -8.62 -12.04 4.83
CA ALA A 16 -8.02 -11.56 3.60
C ALA A 16 -6.82 -12.44 3.23
N SER A 17 -6.76 -12.85 1.98
CA SER A 17 -5.63 -13.64 1.49
C SER A 17 -4.40 -12.74 1.39
N ASP A 18 -3.23 -13.37 1.22
CA ASP A 18 -2.00 -12.60 1.01
C ASP A 18 -2.13 -11.71 -0.21
N ASP A 19 -2.74 -12.20 -1.29
CA ASP A 19 -2.93 -11.41 -2.50
C ASP A 19 -3.83 -10.20 -2.23
N GLU A 20 -4.87 -10.38 -1.42
CA GLU A 20 -5.74 -9.27 -1.07
C GLU A 20 -5.02 -8.25 -0.22
N GLN A 21 -4.20 -8.71 0.72
CA GLN A 21 -3.40 -7.82 1.54
C GLN A 21 -2.44 -7.00 0.68
N ILE A 22 -1.74 -7.67 -0.22
CA ILE A 22 -0.79 -7.02 -1.11
C ILE A 22 -1.50 -5.99 -2.00
N ALA A 23 -2.67 -6.34 -2.52
CA ALA A 23 -3.44 -5.42 -3.34
C ALA A 23 -3.85 -4.18 -2.55
N ALA A 24 -4.24 -4.36 -1.29
CA ALA A 24 -4.62 -3.24 -0.44
C ALA A 24 -3.41 -2.33 -0.18
N TRP A 25 -2.25 -2.90 0.12
CA TRP A 25 -1.03 -2.13 0.31
C TRP A 25 -0.65 -1.38 -0.95
N GLN A 26 -0.75 -2.05 -2.11
CA GLN A 26 -0.43 -1.42 -3.37
C GLN A 26 -1.34 -0.22 -3.64
N HIS A 27 -2.62 -0.36 -3.31
CA HIS A 27 -3.56 0.74 -3.48
C HIS A 27 -3.16 1.95 -2.63
N LEU A 28 -2.78 1.71 -1.38
CA LEU A 28 -2.35 2.79 -0.49
C LEU A 28 -1.05 3.43 -0.97
N ILE A 29 -0.16 2.64 -1.53
CA ILE A 29 1.09 3.16 -2.09
C ILE A 29 0.79 4.02 -3.32
N ASP A 30 -0.06 3.52 -4.21
CA ASP A 30 -0.37 4.23 -5.45
C ASP A 30 -1.07 5.56 -5.18
N SER A 31 -1.93 5.60 -4.18
CA SER A 31 -2.64 6.83 -3.83
C SER A 31 -1.79 7.80 -3.03
N GLY A 32 -0.66 7.34 -2.49
CA GLY A 32 0.20 8.14 -1.64
C GLY A 32 -0.27 8.27 -0.21
N ILE A 33 -1.44 7.74 0.10
CA ILE A 33 -2.01 7.85 1.45
C ILE A 33 -1.17 7.11 2.48
N VAL A 34 -0.51 6.02 2.06
CA VAL A 34 0.27 5.20 2.98
C VAL A 34 1.32 6.03 3.73
N TRP A 35 1.83 7.08 3.11
CA TRP A 35 2.88 7.90 3.70
C TRP A 35 2.34 8.92 4.70
N THR A 36 1.03 9.10 4.74
CA THR A 36 0.37 10.03 5.67
C THR A 36 -0.21 9.33 6.89
N LEU A 37 -0.17 8.00 6.89
CA LEU A 37 -0.70 7.20 7.99
C LEU A 37 0.39 7.00 9.04
N GLN A 38 0.08 6.20 10.07
CA GLN A 38 1.06 5.96 11.14
C GLN A 38 2.34 5.37 10.58
N GLY A 39 3.44 5.58 11.28
CA GLY A 39 4.77 5.21 10.78
C GLY A 39 4.91 3.75 10.37
N TRP A 40 4.21 2.84 11.04
CA TRP A 40 4.34 1.43 10.70
C TRP A 40 3.76 1.12 9.31
N TYR A 41 2.82 1.94 8.83
CA TYR A 41 2.32 1.79 7.46
C TYR A 41 3.43 2.07 6.45
N GLY A 42 4.15 3.16 6.65
CA GLY A 42 5.26 3.49 5.74
C GLY A 42 6.33 2.42 5.75
N ARG A 43 6.69 1.94 6.93
CA ARG A 43 7.69 0.89 7.05
C ARG A 43 7.22 -0.40 6.39
N GLY A 44 5.96 -0.77 6.61
CA GLY A 44 5.40 -1.96 5.98
C GLY A 44 5.40 -1.85 4.47
N ALA A 45 5.03 -0.68 3.95
CA ALA A 45 5.03 -0.47 2.51
C ALA A 45 6.44 -0.61 1.94
N ILE A 46 7.43 -0.04 2.61
CA ILE A 46 8.81 -0.14 2.15
C ILE A 46 9.27 -1.60 2.15
N HIS A 47 8.93 -2.35 3.18
CA HIS A 47 9.27 -3.77 3.23
C HIS A 47 8.68 -4.53 2.04
N LEU A 48 7.43 -4.25 1.70
CA LEU A 48 6.79 -4.94 0.58
C LEU A 48 7.40 -4.54 -0.75
N ILE A 49 7.78 -3.28 -0.88
CA ILE A 49 8.43 -2.82 -2.10
C ILE A 49 9.81 -3.48 -2.24
N GLU A 50 10.57 -3.50 -1.17
CA GLU A 50 11.90 -4.10 -1.21
C GLU A 50 11.85 -5.61 -1.45
N ALA A 51 10.81 -6.26 -0.94
CA ALA A 51 10.65 -7.69 -1.13
C ALA A 51 10.08 -8.04 -2.50
N GLY A 52 9.64 -7.05 -3.28
CA GLY A 52 9.13 -7.30 -4.61
C GLY A 52 7.64 -7.58 -4.68
N PHE A 53 6.93 -7.47 -3.56
CA PHE A 53 5.47 -7.68 -3.55
C PHE A 53 4.70 -6.47 -4.02
N CYS A 54 5.25 -5.27 -3.80
CA CYS A 54 4.62 -4.02 -4.23
C CYS A 54 5.65 -3.18 -4.97
N THR A 55 5.15 -2.18 -5.68
CA THR A 55 6.02 -1.26 -6.43
C THR A 55 5.62 0.17 -6.13
N MET A 56 6.58 1.08 -6.23
CA MET A 56 6.28 2.50 -6.15
C MET A 56 5.44 2.92 -7.36
N PRO A 57 4.53 3.87 -7.18
CA PRO A 57 3.78 4.37 -8.33
C PRO A 57 4.72 4.99 -9.33
N ARG A 58 4.40 4.84 -10.60
CA ARG A 58 5.21 5.39 -11.67
C ARG A 58 5.16 6.91 -11.62
N GLN A 59 6.32 7.53 -11.60
CA GLN A 59 6.44 8.99 -11.64
C GLN A 59 6.57 9.40 -13.09
N GLU A 60 5.56 10.05 -13.58
CA GLU A 60 5.66 10.55 -14.94
C GLU A 60 6.44 11.83 -14.92
N GLU A 61 6.81 12.26 -14.66
CA GLU A 61 7.31 13.30 -14.55
C GLU A 61 7.91 13.91 -14.98
N VAL A 62 7.67 14.43 -14.91
CA VAL A 62 8.04 14.95 -15.12
C VAL A 62 8.71 15.71 -15.25
N THR A 63 8.89 16.13 -15.38
CA THR A 63 9.51 16.69 -15.47
C THR A 63 9.91 17.55 -15.39
N GLN A 64 10.11 17.84 -15.09
CA GLN A 64 10.48 18.56 -14.96
C GLN A 64 11.09 19.05 -15.06
#